data_a9647fa5b8d56d07cda4df70a19993ae
#
_entry.id   a9647fa5b8d56d07cda4df70a19993ae
#
_cell.length_a   1.000
_cell.length_b   1.000
_cell.length_c   1.000
_cell.angle_alpha   90.00
_cell.angle_beta   90.00
_cell.angle_gamma   90.00
#
_symmetry.space_group_name_H-M   'P 1'
#
loop_
_entity.id
_entity.type
_entity.pdbx_description
1 polymer ?
#
loop_
_entity_poly.entity_id
_entity_poly.type
_entity_poly.pdbx_seq_one_letter_code
_entity_poly.pdbx_strand_id
1 'polypeptide(L)'
;MPIARINGFFSQRPWLVSLILVTVLTVWLGLGMLRAEENPTAEKKEEPVPLAKVVVSSFSAEPTAKSVNLYGRTAPNREATLGAEIAGKIIALKVSKGDAVKKGQAIAQIDKGDLDIRLEKARAILSVKEKEFKAANSLKKRGLQGEVAYSTAQAALTEARAGVRNAQLALSNTEVKAPFTGVIEDMMIEVGDFVGIGDPVAKVLDLSTLVIEADVSERHVDQLKLNKKAHVRLVTGQEVEGHLRYISRVSSPATNTFAIEVEIPNQGQKTSAGVSAEVDLQLATQLAIKVTPAMLALDEAGNLGVKTVQAEDKVKFVPIQLVKAEQDGVWLTGLGKQVEIITVGQGFVRDGDSVVAIRQ
;
A
#
# COMPACT_ATOMS: atom_id res chain seq x y z
N MET A 1 -40.63 88.22 47.48
CA MET A 1 -41.44 87.72 46.35
C MET A 1 -41.25 88.64 45.15
N PRO A 2 -40.45 88.30 44.15
CA PRO A 2 -40.72 88.76 42.83
C PRO A 2 -40.24 87.74 41.73
N ILE A 3 -40.95 86.61 41.55
CA ILE A 3 -40.73 85.66 40.50
C ILE A 3 -41.78 85.75 39.35
N ALA A 4 -42.90 86.50 39.63
CA ALA A 4 -44.03 86.54 38.70
C ALA A 4 -43.93 87.52 37.48
N ARG A 5 -42.86 88.30 37.34
CA ARG A 5 -42.72 89.31 36.23
C ARG A 5 -41.86 88.89 35.07
N ILE A 6 -41.12 87.77 35.14
CA ILE A 6 -40.21 87.35 34.10
C ILE A 6 -40.93 86.48 33.02
N ASN A 7 -42.00 85.75 33.38
CA ASN A 7 -42.69 84.85 32.40
C ASN A 7 -43.48 85.59 31.32
N GLY A 8 -43.90 86.85 31.56
CA GLY A 8 -44.64 87.61 30.52
C GLY A 8 -43.76 88.18 29.36
N PHE A 9 -42.46 88.36 29.61
CA PHE A 9 -41.58 88.95 28.62
C PHE A 9 -41.10 87.94 27.61
N PHE A 10 -40.94 86.69 27.98
CA PHE A 10 -40.48 85.63 27.05
C PHE A 10 -41.60 84.97 26.24
N SER A 11 -42.89 85.07 26.69
CA SER A 11 -44.00 84.50 25.92
C SER A 11 -44.39 85.34 24.68
N GLN A 12 -44.02 86.63 24.64
CA GLN A 12 -44.31 87.50 23.53
C GLN A 12 -43.15 87.59 22.45
N ARG A 13 -41.98 86.95 22.78
CA ARG A 13 -40.83 87.00 21.88
C ARG A 13 -40.08 85.65 21.90
N PRO A 14 -40.63 84.62 21.31
CA PRO A 14 -40.04 83.26 21.38
C PRO A 14 -38.68 83.17 20.71
N TRP A 15 -38.32 84.06 19.79
CA TRP A 15 -37.03 84.10 19.18
C TRP A 15 -35.89 84.44 20.13
N LEU A 16 -36.14 85.19 21.25
CA LEU A 16 -35.13 85.47 22.26
C LEU A 16 -34.69 84.22 23.02
N VAL A 17 -35.59 83.25 23.25
CA VAL A 17 -35.26 81.99 23.90
C VAL A 17 -34.35 81.16 22.98
N SER A 18 -34.63 81.14 21.69
CA SER A 18 -33.80 80.43 20.71
C SER A 18 -32.42 81.10 20.62
N LEU A 19 -32.34 82.43 20.68
CA LEU A 19 -31.06 83.15 20.58
C LEU A 19 -30.21 82.92 21.84
N ILE A 20 -30.81 82.86 23.02
CA ILE A 20 -30.11 82.51 24.27
C ILE A 20 -29.61 81.07 24.21
N LEU A 21 -30.43 80.15 23.67
CA LEU A 21 -30.06 78.73 23.55
C LEU A 21 -28.89 78.53 22.58
N VAL A 22 -28.91 79.24 21.43
CA VAL A 22 -27.80 79.25 20.47
C VAL A 22 -26.54 79.87 21.08
N THR A 23 -26.63 80.98 21.80
CA THR A 23 -25.45 81.59 22.46
C THR A 23 -24.87 80.69 23.55
N VAL A 24 -25.72 80.05 24.35
CA VAL A 24 -25.26 79.07 25.38
C VAL A 24 -24.58 77.89 24.69
N LEU A 25 -25.14 77.38 23.60
CA LEU A 25 -24.58 76.30 22.83
C LEU A 25 -23.22 76.65 22.16
N THR A 26 -23.15 77.86 21.57
CA THR A 26 -21.85 78.32 20.98
C THR A 26 -20.77 78.59 22.04
N VAL A 27 -21.12 79.09 23.20
CA VAL A 27 -20.20 79.27 24.31
C VAL A 27 -19.76 77.91 24.88
N TRP A 28 -20.67 76.96 24.97
CA TRP A 28 -20.37 75.60 25.44
C TRP A 28 -19.49 74.84 24.44
N LEU A 29 -19.75 74.90 23.13
CA LEU A 29 -18.90 74.38 22.08
C LEU A 29 -17.53 75.06 22.02
N GLY A 30 -17.49 76.41 22.14
CA GLY A 30 -16.23 77.20 22.18
C GLY A 30 -15.35 76.85 23.40
N LEU A 31 -15.92 76.68 24.59
CA LEU A 31 -15.21 76.22 25.82
C LEU A 31 -14.80 74.76 25.66
N GLY A 32 -15.54 73.91 24.95
CA GLY A 32 -15.14 72.55 24.61
C GLY A 32 -13.94 72.48 23.71
N MET A 33 -13.88 73.39 22.70
CA MET A 33 -12.72 73.47 21.78
C MET A 33 -11.46 73.97 22.47
N LEU A 34 -11.58 74.96 23.34
CA LEU A 34 -10.46 75.47 24.13
C LEU A 34 -9.90 74.47 25.16
N ARG A 35 -10.74 73.51 25.62
CA ARG A 35 -10.30 72.42 26.48
C ARG A 35 -9.73 71.21 25.72
N ALA A 36 -9.93 71.14 24.42
CA ALA A 36 -9.40 70.07 23.58
C ALA A 36 -7.93 70.23 23.24
N GLU A 37 -7.36 71.45 23.41
CA GLU A 37 -5.94 71.70 23.11
C GLU A 37 -4.97 71.47 24.25
N GLU A 38 -5.45 71.13 25.43
CA GLU A 38 -4.59 70.87 26.60
C GLU A 38 -4.60 69.38 27.08
N ASN A 39 -4.70 68.45 26.16
CA ASN A 39 -4.19 67.12 26.44
C ASN A 39 -2.74 67.04 25.94
N PRO A 40 -1.74 67.12 26.83
CA PRO A 40 -0.39 66.70 26.44
C PRO A 40 -0.52 65.22 26.03
N THR A 41 -0.12 64.93 24.83
CA THR A 41 0.15 63.55 24.38
C THR A 41 1.00 62.94 25.49
N ALA A 42 0.34 62.21 26.41
CA ALA A 42 1.06 61.32 27.30
C ALA A 42 1.74 60.32 26.33
N GLU A 43 3.02 60.50 26.10
CA GLU A 43 3.88 59.42 25.64
C GLU A 43 3.51 58.22 26.56
N LYS A 44 2.73 57.33 25.99
CA LYS A 44 2.51 56.02 26.58
C LYS A 44 3.92 55.41 26.58
N LYS A 45 4.65 55.59 27.68
CA LYS A 45 5.77 54.71 27.97
C LYS A 45 5.18 53.33 27.81
N GLU A 46 5.52 52.66 26.73
CA GLU A 46 5.30 51.24 26.59
C GLU A 46 6.00 50.61 27.80
N GLU A 47 5.24 50.30 28.84
CA GLU A 47 5.76 49.42 29.87
C GLU A 47 6.23 48.16 29.11
N PRO A 48 7.48 47.73 29.29
CA PRO A 48 7.97 46.54 28.60
C PRO A 48 7.00 45.39 28.96
N VAL A 49 6.28 44.93 27.98
CA VAL A 49 5.39 43.77 28.14
C VAL A 49 6.27 42.67 28.75
N PRO A 50 5.95 42.12 29.90
CA PRO A 50 6.79 41.14 30.55
C PRO A 50 6.94 39.95 29.59
N LEU A 51 8.18 39.63 29.22
CA LEU A 51 8.49 38.52 28.33
C LEU A 51 7.86 37.22 28.87
N ALA A 52 7.19 36.50 28.02
CA ALA A 52 6.59 35.24 28.38
C ALA A 52 7.70 34.23 28.79
N LYS A 53 7.49 33.55 29.91
CA LYS A 53 8.39 32.48 30.36
C LYS A 53 7.95 31.17 29.72
N VAL A 54 8.86 30.51 29.04
CA VAL A 54 8.62 29.22 28.38
C VAL A 54 9.62 28.17 28.85
N VAL A 55 9.19 26.92 28.99
CA VAL A 55 10.11 25.82 29.26
C VAL A 55 10.53 25.20 27.91
N VAL A 56 11.81 24.98 27.77
CA VAL A 56 12.43 24.48 26.53
C VAL A 56 13.23 23.22 26.83
N SER A 57 13.08 22.21 26.00
CA SER A 57 13.88 20.99 26.09
C SER A 57 14.57 20.73 24.75
N SER A 58 15.76 20.16 24.81
CA SER A 58 16.54 19.79 23.63
C SER A 58 16.17 18.39 23.17
N PHE A 59 15.87 18.25 21.89
CA PHE A 59 15.54 16.99 21.24
C PHE A 59 16.53 16.69 20.14
N SER A 60 16.92 15.42 20.02
CA SER A 60 17.79 14.93 18.95
C SER A 60 17.01 14.01 18.00
N ALA A 61 17.36 14.09 16.73
CA ALA A 61 16.75 13.25 15.71
C ALA A 61 17.36 11.83 15.74
N GLU A 62 16.49 10.84 15.71
CA GLU A 62 16.83 9.42 15.65
C GLU A 62 16.40 8.80 14.32
N PRO A 63 17.14 7.79 13.81
CA PRO A 63 16.71 7.06 12.63
C PRO A 63 15.40 6.33 12.90
N THR A 64 14.34 6.75 12.25
CA THR A 64 12.99 6.20 12.42
C THR A 64 12.48 5.67 11.09
N ALA A 65 12.00 4.44 11.09
CA ALA A 65 11.35 3.87 9.94
C ALA A 65 9.93 4.44 9.81
N LYS A 66 9.63 5.06 8.67
CA LYS A 66 8.25 5.33 8.30
C LYS A 66 7.62 4.01 7.89
N SER A 67 6.41 3.71 8.34
CA SER A 67 5.67 2.54 7.89
C SER A 67 4.34 2.95 7.24
N VAL A 68 3.81 2.06 6.44
CA VAL A 68 2.47 2.17 5.88
C VAL A 68 1.68 0.91 6.23
N ASN A 69 0.52 1.10 6.83
CA ASN A 69 -0.41 0.02 7.14
C ASN A 69 -1.35 -0.17 5.97
N LEU A 70 -1.41 -1.38 5.46
CA LEU A 70 -2.23 -1.80 4.34
C LEU A 70 -3.13 -2.94 4.77
N TYR A 71 -4.29 -3.03 4.16
CA TYR A 71 -5.22 -4.13 4.36
C TYR A 71 -5.28 -4.96 3.09
N GLY A 72 -5.27 -6.28 3.26
CA GLY A 72 -5.28 -7.22 2.16
C GLY A 72 -5.90 -8.55 2.54
N ARG A 73 -5.75 -9.53 1.65
CA ARG A 73 -6.21 -10.90 1.87
C ARG A 73 -5.12 -11.89 1.51
N THR A 74 -5.09 -12.99 2.23
CA THR A 74 -4.23 -14.11 1.87
C THR A 74 -4.75 -14.79 0.61
N ALA A 75 -3.85 -15.12 -0.29
CA ALA A 75 -4.08 -15.90 -1.51
C ALA A 75 -3.11 -17.08 -1.52
N PRO A 76 -3.39 -18.15 -2.29
CA PRO A 76 -2.43 -19.23 -2.47
C PRO A 76 -1.18 -18.73 -3.22
N ASN A 77 -0.04 -19.35 -2.97
CA ASN A 77 1.19 -19.04 -3.72
C ASN A 77 1.00 -19.26 -5.22
N ARG A 78 0.29 -20.34 -5.57
CA ARG A 78 -0.08 -20.68 -6.95
C ARG A 78 -1.42 -21.38 -6.95
N GLU A 79 -2.20 -21.15 -7.99
CA GLU A 79 -3.38 -21.95 -8.30
C GLU A 79 -3.35 -22.39 -9.75
N ALA A 80 -3.90 -23.55 -10.02
CA ALA A 80 -4.08 -24.05 -11.38
C ALA A 80 -5.41 -24.79 -11.49
N THR A 81 -6.18 -24.44 -12.52
CA THR A 81 -7.31 -25.25 -12.98
C THR A 81 -6.79 -26.20 -14.05
N LEU A 82 -6.88 -27.49 -13.77
CA LEU A 82 -6.44 -28.55 -14.67
C LEU A 82 -7.52 -28.84 -15.69
N GLY A 83 -7.18 -28.81 -16.97
CA GLY A 83 -8.08 -29.21 -18.05
C GLY A 83 -7.73 -30.60 -18.60
N ALA A 84 -8.71 -31.26 -19.19
CA ALA A 84 -8.47 -32.50 -19.95
C ALA A 84 -7.68 -32.19 -21.22
N GLU A 85 -6.59 -32.91 -21.46
CA GLU A 85 -5.74 -32.74 -22.68
C GLU A 85 -6.19 -33.62 -23.82
N ILE A 86 -7.07 -34.60 -23.56
CA ILE A 86 -7.76 -35.46 -24.54
C ILE A 86 -9.22 -35.58 -24.17
N ALA A 87 -10.05 -35.86 -25.18
CA ALA A 87 -11.45 -36.19 -24.97
C ALA A 87 -11.62 -37.67 -24.59
N GLY A 88 -12.53 -37.94 -23.67
CA GLY A 88 -12.85 -39.30 -23.27
C GLY A 88 -13.70 -39.40 -22.00
N LYS A 89 -14.07 -40.62 -21.62
CA LYS A 89 -14.83 -40.90 -20.42
C LYS A 89 -13.93 -40.99 -19.21
N ILE A 90 -14.30 -40.38 -18.08
CA ILE A 90 -13.63 -40.52 -16.79
C ILE A 90 -13.93 -41.92 -16.22
N ILE A 91 -12.88 -42.73 -16.02
CA ILE A 91 -13.01 -44.10 -15.51
C ILE A 91 -12.61 -44.23 -14.06
N ALA A 92 -11.80 -43.30 -13.53
CA ALA A 92 -11.41 -43.30 -12.13
C ALA A 92 -10.98 -41.91 -11.66
N LEU A 93 -11.33 -41.57 -10.43
CA LEU A 93 -10.74 -40.48 -9.65
C LEU A 93 -9.73 -41.09 -8.65
N LYS A 94 -8.49 -40.62 -8.65
CA LYS A 94 -7.41 -41.16 -7.79
C LYS A 94 -7.22 -40.37 -6.51
N VAL A 95 -7.90 -39.22 -6.41
CA VAL A 95 -7.87 -38.30 -5.27
C VAL A 95 -9.25 -37.68 -5.08
N SER A 96 -9.48 -37.15 -3.90
CA SER A 96 -10.71 -36.46 -3.51
C SER A 96 -10.42 -34.99 -3.21
N LYS A 97 -11.48 -34.18 -3.13
CA LYS A 97 -11.43 -32.81 -2.68
C LYS A 97 -10.84 -32.74 -1.26
N GLY A 98 -9.87 -31.86 -1.05
CA GLY A 98 -9.11 -31.70 0.20
C GLY A 98 -7.85 -32.57 0.29
N ASP A 99 -7.60 -33.48 -0.64
CA ASP A 99 -6.42 -34.34 -0.61
C ASP A 99 -5.15 -33.56 -0.98
N ALA A 100 -4.05 -33.88 -0.29
CA ALA A 100 -2.73 -33.39 -0.66
C ALA A 100 -2.16 -34.21 -1.82
N VAL A 101 -1.62 -33.54 -2.82
CA VAL A 101 -1.02 -34.15 -4.01
C VAL A 101 0.41 -33.68 -4.23
N LYS A 102 1.22 -34.56 -4.80
CA LYS A 102 2.60 -34.24 -5.23
C LYS A 102 2.64 -33.91 -6.72
N LYS A 103 3.60 -33.10 -7.13
CA LYS A 103 3.87 -32.84 -8.55
C LYS A 103 3.96 -34.16 -9.34
N GLY A 104 3.20 -34.27 -10.45
CA GLY A 104 3.14 -35.45 -11.31
C GLY A 104 2.23 -36.55 -10.81
N GLN A 105 1.62 -36.44 -9.64
CA GLN A 105 0.64 -37.41 -9.13
C GLN A 105 -0.62 -37.38 -10.00
N ALA A 106 -1.12 -38.54 -10.39
CA ALA A 106 -2.35 -38.65 -11.15
C ALA A 106 -3.56 -38.33 -10.28
N ILE A 107 -4.44 -37.47 -10.78
CA ILE A 107 -5.69 -37.01 -10.14
C ILE A 107 -6.88 -37.76 -10.68
N ALA A 108 -6.97 -37.83 -12.02
CA ALA A 108 -8.07 -38.52 -12.72
C ALA A 108 -7.52 -39.35 -13.86
N GLN A 109 -8.27 -40.37 -14.24
CA GLN A 109 -7.98 -41.26 -15.37
C GLN A 109 -9.08 -41.17 -16.39
N ILE A 110 -8.73 -40.77 -17.61
CA ILE A 110 -9.57 -40.83 -18.79
C ILE A 110 -9.40 -42.21 -19.44
N ASP A 111 -10.45 -42.74 -20.03
CA ASP A 111 -10.39 -44.01 -20.72
C ASP A 111 -9.34 -43.97 -21.85
N LYS A 112 -8.51 -44.98 -21.88
CA LYS A 112 -7.41 -45.09 -22.85
C LYS A 112 -7.93 -45.49 -24.25
N GLY A 113 -9.08 -46.09 -24.33
CA GLY A 113 -9.62 -46.61 -25.58
C GLY A 113 -8.59 -47.49 -26.30
N ASP A 114 -8.25 -47.13 -27.55
CA ASP A 114 -7.27 -47.84 -28.38
C ASP A 114 -5.85 -47.25 -28.33
N LEU A 115 -5.56 -46.27 -27.46
CA LEU A 115 -4.27 -45.53 -27.41
C LEU A 115 -3.07 -46.44 -27.10
N ASP A 116 -3.25 -47.48 -26.28
CA ASP A 116 -2.22 -48.49 -26.04
C ASP A 116 -1.84 -49.23 -27.32
N ILE A 117 -2.83 -49.64 -28.11
CA ILE A 117 -2.67 -50.34 -29.38
C ILE A 117 -1.98 -49.42 -30.41
N ARG A 118 -2.38 -48.15 -30.45
CA ARG A 118 -1.73 -47.13 -31.33
C ARG A 118 -0.26 -46.94 -31.00
N LEU A 119 0.11 -46.91 -29.73
CA LEU A 119 1.46 -46.83 -29.29
C LEU A 119 2.25 -48.08 -29.72
N GLU A 120 1.72 -49.28 -29.51
CA GLU A 120 2.35 -50.52 -29.93
C GLU A 120 2.58 -50.56 -31.47
N LYS A 121 1.58 -50.18 -32.26
CA LYS A 121 1.69 -50.06 -33.71
C LYS A 121 2.81 -49.07 -34.11
N ALA A 122 2.86 -47.89 -33.49
CA ALA A 122 3.89 -46.90 -33.79
C ALA A 122 5.29 -47.42 -33.46
N ARG A 123 5.46 -48.14 -32.34
CA ARG A 123 6.71 -48.81 -31.97
C ARG A 123 7.14 -49.86 -32.97
N ALA A 124 6.19 -50.69 -33.47
CA ALA A 124 6.49 -51.67 -34.51
C ALA A 124 6.99 -51.02 -35.78
N ILE A 125 6.33 -49.97 -36.27
CA ILE A 125 6.75 -49.18 -37.45
C ILE A 125 8.17 -48.59 -37.21
N LEU A 126 8.42 -48.00 -36.05
CA LEU A 126 9.74 -47.47 -35.72
C LEU A 126 10.82 -48.55 -35.83
N SER A 127 10.59 -49.73 -35.26
CA SER A 127 11.55 -50.86 -35.35
C SER A 127 11.89 -51.26 -36.80
N VAL A 128 10.88 -51.27 -37.70
CA VAL A 128 11.10 -51.53 -39.13
C VAL A 128 12.00 -50.41 -39.72
N LYS A 129 11.66 -49.12 -39.49
CA LYS A 129 12.39 -47.98 -40.05
C LYS A 129 13.81 -47.86 -39.50
N GLU A 130 14.07 -48.28 -38.27
CA GLU A 130 15.42 -48.37 -37.71
C GLU A 130 16.30 -49.40 -38.46
N LYS A 131 15.71 -50.56 -38.78
CA LYS A 131 16.39 -51.59 -39.57
C LYS A 131 16.67 -51.13 -41.01
N GLU A 132 15.70 -50.51 -41.68
CA GLU A 132 15.84 -49.93 -43.02
C GLU A 132 16.96 -48.89 -43.08
N PHE A 133 16.96 -47.94 -42.11
CA PHE A 133 18.00 -46.91 -42.03
C PHE A 133 19.38 -47.51 -41.75
N LYS A 134 19.48 -48.49 -40.85
CA LYS A 134 20.73 -49.21 -40.56
C LYS A 134 21.29 -49.88 -41.81
N ALA A 135 20.43 -50.50 -42.61
CA ALA A 135 20.82 -51.14 -43.89
C ALA A 135 21.29 -50.07 -44.89
N ALA A 136 20.51 -49.00 -45.09
CA ALA A 136 20.86 -47.89 -45.98
C ALA A 136 22.20 -47.24 -45.62
N ASN A 137 22.43 -46.96 -44.33
CA ASN A 137 23.68 -46.42 -43.80
C ASN A 137 24.88 -47.35 -44.03
N SER A 138 24.69 -48.67 -43.86
CA SER A 138 25.75 -49.67 -44.13
C SER A 138 26.11 -49.73 -45.63
N LEU A 139 25.11 -49.71 -46.54
CA LEU A 139 25.28 -49.69 -47.95
C LEU A 139 26.00 -48.39 -48.47
N LYS A 140 25.55 -47.21 -47.89
CA LYS A 140 26.19 -45.92 -48.15
C LYS A 140 27.72 -45.95 -47.81
N LYS A 141 28.03 -46.46 -46.61
CA LYS A 141 29.43 -46.58 -46.16
C LYS A 141 30.29 -47.45 -47.06
N ARG A 142 29.69 -48.41 -47.79
CA ARG A 142 30.36 -49.26 -48.75
C ARG A 142 30.34 -48.69 -50.19
N GLY A 143 29.80 -47.50 -50.40
CA GLY A 143 29.65 -46.88 -51.71
C GLY A 143 28.60 -47.54 -52.63
N LEU A 144 27.74 -48.39 -52.07
CA LEU A 144 26.70 -49.18 -52.77
C LEU A 144 25.33 -48.52 -52.85
N GLN A 145 25.13 -47.36 -52.19
CA GLN A 145 23.88 -46.66 -52.21
C GLN A 145 24.10 -45.15 -52.35
N GLY A 146 23.27 -44.51 -53.18
CA GLY A 146 23.30 -43.04 -53.36
C GLY A 146 22.77 -42.25 -52.20
N GLU A 147 23.15 -40.99 -52.14
CA GLU A 147 22.77 -40.01 -51.03
C GLU A 147 21.25 -39.86 -50.85
N VAL A 148 20.52 -39.89 -51.98
CA VAL A 148 19.04 -39.74 -51.97
C VAL A 148 18.36 -40.89 -51.16
N ALA A 149 18.73 -42.12 -51.40
CA ALA A 149 18.17 -43.29 -50.76
C ALA A 149 18.51 -43.32 -49.24
N TYR A 150 19.72 -42.91 -48.87
CA TYR A 150 20.11 -42.75 -47.47
C TYR A 150 19.24 -41.66 -46.78
N SER A 151 19.12 -40.48 -47.43
CA SER A 151 18.35 -39.36 -46.89
C SER A 151 16.85 -39.70 -46.74
N THR A 152 16.30 -40.47 -47.72
CA THR A 152 14.91 -40.96 -47.62
C THR A 152 14.73 -41.90 -46.44
N ALA A 153 15.66 -42.85 -46.22
CA ALA A 153 15.58 -43.77 -45.07
C ALA A 153 15.72 -42.99 -43.73
N GLN A 154 16.57 -41.96 -43.70
CA GLN A 154 16.73 -41.09 -42.55
C GLN A 154 15.44 -40.29 -42.23
N ALA A 155 14.82 -39.70 -43.26
CA ALA A 155 13.54 -38.98 -43.09
C ALA A 155 12.42 -39.91 -42.55
N ALA A 156 12.29 -41.12 -43.15
CA ALA A 156 11.34 -42.13 -42.72
C ALA A 156 11.55 -42.59 -41.27
N LEU A 157 12.79 -42.70 -40.81
CA LEU A 157 13.12 -43.00 -39.43
C LEU A 157 12.68 -41.85 -38.49
N THR A 158 12.95 -40.60 -38.89
CA THR A 158 12.58 -39.42 -38.11
C THR A 158 11.05 -39.32 -37.95
N GLU A 159 10.31 -39.55 -39.03
CA GLU A 159 8.84 -39.62 -39.05
C GLU A 159 8.30 -40.72 -38.10
N ALA A 160 8.87 -41.93 -38.17
CA ALA A 160 8.46 -43.03 -37.29
C ALA A 160 8.74 -42.72 -35.79
N ARG A 161 9.86 -42.06 -35.50
CA ARG A 161 10.14 -41.56 -34.11
C ARG A 161 9.14 -40.54 -33.65
N ALA A 162 8.76 -39.60 -34.49
CA ALA A 162 7.70 -38.64 -34.21
C ALA A 162 6.32 -39.34 -33.94
N GLY A 163 6.00 -40.34 -34.75
CA GLY A 163 4.81 -41.16 -34.58
C GLY A 163 4.74 -41.84 -33.19
N VAL A 164 5.83 -42.45 -32.73
CA VAL A 164 5.90 -43.03 -31.37
C VAL A 164 5.73 -41.98 -30.31
N ARG A 165 6.39 -40.81 -30.43
CA ARG A 165 6.28 -39.73 -29.46
C ARG A 165 4.86 -39.20 -29.37
N ASN A 166 4.17 -39.00 -30.48
CA ASN A 166 2.78 -38.57 -30.51
C ASN A 166 1.83 -39.57 -29.84
N ALA A 167 1.98 -40.88 -30.17
CA ALA A 167 1.18 -41.91 -29.53
C ALA A 167 1.44 -42.03 -28.03
N GLN A 168 2.70 -41.85 -27.61
CA GLN A 168 3.08 -41.87 -26.19
C GLN A 168 2.52 -40.64 -25.44
N LEU A 169 2.54 -39.46 -26.05
CA LEU A 169 1.93 -38.24 -25.48
C LEU A 169 0.44 -38.42 -25.32
N ALA A 170 -0.27 -38.88 -26.36
CA ALA A 170 -1.71 -39.11 -26.28
C ALA A 170 -2.08 -40.10 -25.14
N LEU A 171 -1.33 -41.19 -24.99
CA LEU A 171 -1.52 -42.13 -23.90
C LEU A 171 -1.20 -41.48 -22.53
N SER A 172 -0.16 -40.68 -22.43
CA SER A 172 0.18 -39.99 -21.17
C SER A 172 -0.91 -38.99 -20.75
N ASN A 173 -1.55 -38.35 -21.69
CA ASN A 173 -2.60 -37.36 -21.47
C ASN A 173 -3.93 -37.98 -21.01
N THR A 174 -4.05 -39.33 -21.02
CA THR A 174 -5.19 -40.01 -20.34
C THR A 174 -5.12 -39.87 -18.82
N GLU A 175 -3.97 -39.56 -18.25
CA GLU A 175 -3.81 -39.27 -16.83
C GLU A 175 -3.70 -37.79 -16.61
N VAL A 176 -4.73 -37.16 -15.98
CA VAL A 176 -4.66 -35.78 -15.53
C VAL A 176 -3.78 -35.71 -14.30
N LYS A 177 -2.69 -34.94 -14.33
CA LYS A 177 -1.66 -34.92 -13.28
C LYS A 177 -1.51 -33.54 -12.65
N ALA A 178 -1.17 -33.53 -11.35
CA ALA A 178 -0.87 -32.30 -10.63
C ALA A 178 0.41 -31.62 -11.19
N PRO A 179 0.37 -30.34 -11.55
CA PRO A 179 1.53 -29.62 -12.11
C PRO A 179 2.54 -29.25 -11.03
N PHE A 180 2.13 -29.16 -9.80
CA PHE A 180 2.93 -28.87 -8.60
C PHE A 180 2.37 -29.57 -7.37
N THR A 181 3.12 -29.61 -6.30
CA THR A 181 2.68 -30.13 -4.98
C THR A 181 1.72 -29.13 -4.35
N GLY A 182 0.56 -29.62 -3.89
CA GLY A 182 -0.50 -28.77 -3.33
C GLY A 182 -1.67 -29.56 -2.79
N VAL A 183 -2.83 -28.93 -2.70
CA VAL A 183 -4.09 -29.50 -2.22
C VAL A 183 -5.13 -29.37 -3.31
N ILE A 184 -5.96 -30.40 -3.45
CA ILE A 184 -7.12 -30.35 -4.35
C ILE A 184 -8.20 -29.47 -3.71
N GLU A 185 -8.46 -28.32 -4.28
CA GLU A 185 -9.50 -27.41 -3.81
C GLU A 185 -10.88 -27.84 -4.31
N ASP A 186 -10.94 -28.21 -5.59
CA ASP A 186 -12.20 -28.62 -6.18
C ASP A 186 -12.01 -29.72 -7.23
N MET A 187 -13.00 -30.57 -7.37
CA MET A 187 -13.15 -31.58 -8.42
C MET A 187 -14.40 -31.26 -9.23
N MET A 188 -14.21 -30.99 -10.53
CA MET A 188 -15.28 -30.53 -11.43
C MET A 188 -15.86 -31.64 -12.29
N ILE A 189 -15.47 -32.90 -12.01
CA ILE A 189 -15.86 -34.09 -12.74
C ILE A 189 -16.18 -35.23 -11.80
N GLU A 190 -16.98 -36.17 -12.29
CA GLU A 190 -17.31 -37.43 -11.62
C GLU A 190 -16.92 -38.64 -12.48
N VAL A 191 -16.83 -39.82 -11.85
CA VAL A 191 -16.61 -41.08 -12.59
C VAL A 191 -17.83 -41.36 -13.46
N GLY A 192 -17.59 -41.49 -14.73
CA GLY A 192 -18.64 -41.72 -15.73
C GLY A 192 -18.87 -40.52 -16.64
N ASP A 193 -18.43 -39.33 -16.27
CA ASP A 193 -18.51 -38.13 -17.11
C ASP A 193 -17.71 -38.29 -18.38
N PHE A 194 -18.13 -37.59 -19.44
CA PHE A 194 -17.39 -37.44 -20.67
C PHE A 194 -16.84 -36.03 -20.73
N VAL A 195 -15.51 -35.89 -20.88
CA VAL A 195 -14.79 -34.61 -21.00
C VAL A 195 -14.26 -34.39 -22.40
N GLY A 196 -14.33 -33.15 -22.87
CA GLY A 196 -13.68 -32.66 -24.07
C GLY A 196 -12.29 -32.07 -23.75
N ILE A 197 -11.54 -31.80 -24.82
CA ILE A 197 -10.23 -31.11 -24.66
C ILE A 197 -10.44 -29.70 -24.13
N GLY A 198 -9.78 -29.36 -23.00
CA GLY A 198 -9.89 -28.08 -22.32
C GLY A 198 -10.95 -28.02 -21.23
N ASP A 199 -11.80 -29.03 -21.11
CA ASP A 199 -12.80 -29.05 -20.02
C ASP A 199 -12.10 -29.10 -18.65
N PRO A 200 -12.57 -28.32 -17.67
CA PRO A 200 -11.96 -28.27 -16.35
C PRO A 200 -12.20 -29.56 -15.58
N VAL A 201 -11.14 -30.10 -14.99
CA VAL A 201 -11.14 -31.38 -14.24
C VAL A 201 -11.01 -31.15 -12.74
N ALA A 202 -10.01 -30.38 -12.33
CA ALA A 202 -9.74 -30.13 -10.91
C ALA A 202 -9.04 -28.80 -10.72
N LYS A 203 -9.20 -28.23 -9.53
CA LYS A 203 -8.46 -27.03 -9.09
C LYS A 203 -7.45 -27.43 -8.01
N VAL A 204 -6.18 -27.07 -8.22
CA VAL A 204 -5.07 -27.36 -7.29
C VAL A 204 -4.50 -26.06 -6.76
N LEU A 205 -4.32 -25.98 -5.44
CA LEU A 205 -3.74 -24.82 -4.74
C LEU A 205 -2.41 -25.20 -4.10
N ASP A 206 -1.42 -24.33 -4.22
CA ASP A 206 -0.17 -24.38 -3.46
C ASP A 206 -0.29 -23.47 -2.24
N LEU A 207 -0.47 -24.08 -1.08
CA LEU A 207 -0.60 -23.40 0.21
C LEU A 207 0.69 -23.49 1.04
N SER A 208 1.81 -23.90 0.47
CA SER A 208 3.10 -24.02 1.19
C SER A 208 3.62 -22.69 1.71
N THR A 209 3.39 -21.63 0.96
CA THR A 209 3.47 -20.23 1.36
C THR A 209 2.17 -19.54 0.98
N LEU A 210 1.84 -18.45 1.64
CA LEU A 210 0.71 -17.61 1.25
C LEU A 210 1.21 -16.26 0.74
N VAL A 211 0.39 -15.66 -0.08
CA VAL A 211 0.61 -14.32 -0.60
C VAL A 211 -0.47 -13.42 -0.07
N ILE A 212 -0.10 -12.28 0.48
CA ILE A 212 -1.09 -11.27 0.83
C ILE A 212 -1.16 -10.29 -0.31
N GLU A 213 -2.31 -10.25 -0.94
CA GLU A 213 -2.65 -9.26 -1.95
C GLU A 213 -3.22 -8.03 -1.25
N ALA A 214 -2.56 -6.90 -1.43
CA ALA A 214 -2.93 -5.62 -0.86
C ALA A 214 -2.69 -4.49 -1.85
N ASP A 215 -3.28 -3.34 -1.57
CA ASP A 215 -3.17 -2.15 -2.41
C ASP A 215 -2.44 -1.03 -1.68
N VAL A 216 -1.47 -0.40 -2.33
CA VAL A 216 -0.74 0.77 -1.83
C VAL A 216 -1.08 2.01 -2.64
N SER A 217 -1.28 3.15 -1.96
CA SER A 217 -1.50 4.43 -2.63
C SER A 217 -0.28 4.86 -3.46
N GLU A 218 -0.51 5.57 -4.57
CA GLU A 218 0.54 6.15 -5.42
C GLU A 218 1.54 7.01 -4.66
N ARG A 219 1.12 7.63 -3.55
CA ARG A 219 2.01 8.46 -2.70
C ARG A 219 3.13 7.68 -2.02
N HIS A 220 2.98 6.37 -1.88
CA HIS A 220 3.91 5.53 -1.14
C HIS A 220 4.62 4.49 -2.01
N VAL A 221 4.11 4.20 -3.22
CA VAL A 221 4.66 3.14 -4.08
C VAL A 221 6.13 3.33 -4.41
N ASP A 222 6.58 4.56 -4.71
CA ASP A 222 7.97 4.88 -5.04
C ASP A 222 8.95 4.67 -3.87
N GLN A 223 8.43 4.61 -2.63
CA GLN A 223 9.22 4.39 -1.43
C GLN A 223 9.37 2.89 -1.10
N LEU A 224 8.59 2.03 -1.77
CA LEU A 224 8.66 0.59 -1.60
C LEU A 224 9.85 0.00 -2.34
N LYS A 225 10.43 -1.04 -1.78
CA LYS A 225 11.51 -1.82 -2.42
C LYS A 225 11.21 -3.31 -2.24
N LEU A 226 11.42 -4.08 -3.30
CA LEU A 226 11.32 -5.53 -3.25
C LEU A 226 12.21 -6.13 -2.15
N ASN A 227 11.81 -7.24 -1.60
CA ASN A 227 12.47 -7.97 -0.50
C ASN A 227 12.51 -7.21 0.84
N LYS A 228 11.77 -6.10 0.98
CA LYS A 228 11.60 -5.44 2.28
C LYS A 228 10.75 -6.32 3.20
N LYS A 229 11.14 -6.33 4.48
CA LYS A 229 10.37 -7.00 5.52
C LYS A 229 9.00 -6.34 5.69
N ALA A 230 8.01 -7.16 5.93
CA ALA A 230 6.64 -6.80 6.24
C ALA A 230 6.22 -7.51 7.52
N HIS A 231 5.63 -6.78 8.44
CA HIS A 231 4.95 -7.39 9.58
C HIS A 231 3.49 -7.59 9.22
N VAL A 232 3.04 -8.81 9.33
CA VAL A 232 1.68 -9.19 8.94
C VAL A 232 0.92 -9.66 10.15
N ARG A 233 -0.26 -9.11 10.35
CA ARG A 233 -1.22 -9.55 11.36
C ARG A 233 -2.47 -10.08 10.68
N LEU A 234 -2.73 -11.35 10.86
CA LEU A 234 -3.94 -11.99 10.36
C LEU A 234 -5.15 -11.66 11.26
N VAL A 235 -6.36 -11.73 10.70
CA VAL A 235 -7.60 -11.52 11.49
C VAL A 235 -7.72 -12.48 12.67
N THR A 236 -7.04 -13.62 12.63
CA THR A 236 -6.96 -14.59 13.73
C THR A 236 -6.11 -14.11 14.93
N GLY A 237 -5.44 -12.94 14.81
CA GLY A 237 -4.49 -12.43 15.79
C GLY A 237 -3.07 -12.98 15.65
N GLN A 238 -2.83 -13.89 14.70
CA GLN A 238 -1.48 -14.40 14.45
C GLN A 238 -0.62 -13.34 13.76
N GLU A 239 0.58 -13.11 14.28
CA GLU A 239 1.59 -12.24 13.67
C GLU A 239 2.64 -13.08 12.95
N VAL A 240 2.97 -12.70 11.73
CA VAL A 240 3.93 -13.40 10.87
C VAL A 240 4.84 -12.40 10.18
N GLU A 241 6.13 -12.68 10.10
CA GLU A 241 7.03 -11.90 9.23
C GLU A 241 6.96 -12.39 7.80
N GLY A 242 6.81 -11.45 6.89
CA GLY A 242 6.85 -11.68 5.45
C GLY A 242 7.82 -10.74 4.75
N HIS A 243 7.82 -10.80 3.43
CA HIS A 243 8.58 -9.89 2.58
C HIS A 243 7.81 -9.50 1.32
N LEU A 244 8.01 -8.26 0.87
CA LEU A 244 7.39 -7.73 -0.33
C LEU A 244 8.01 -8.40 -1.56
N ARG A 245 7.22 -9.22 -2.27
CA ARG A 245 7.69 -9.98 -3.45
C ARG A 245 7.36 -9.32 -4.78
N TYR A 246 6.27 -8.55 -4.82
CA TYR A 246 5.81 -7.92 -6.06
C TYR A 246 5.23 -6.54 -5.82
N ILE A 247 5.43 -5.64 -6.76
CA ILE A 247 4.81 -4.32 -6.84
C ILE A 247 4.34 -4.15 -8.28
N SER A 248 3.05 -3.89 -8.48
CA SER A 248 2.49 -3.60 -9.80
C SER A 248 3.13 -2.35 -10.39
N ARG A 249 3.29 -2.33 -11.71
CA ARG A 249 3.75 -1.16 -12.47
C ARG A 249 2.62 -0.34 -13.05
N VAL A 250 1.39 -0.78 -12.86
CA VAL A 250 0.19 -0.13 -13.37
C VAL A 250 -0.75 0.09 -12.19
N SER A 251 -1.21 1.33 -12.04
CA SER A 251 -2.22 1.67 -11.03
C SER A 251 -3.61 1.27 -11.46
N SER A 252 -4.46 0.96 -10.50
CA SER A 252 -5.89 0.86 -10.70
C SER A 252 -6.49 2.25 -10.91
N PRO A 253 -7.12 2.55 -12.07
CA PRO A 253 -7.71 3.88 -12.30
C PRO A 253 -8.87 4.20 -11.37
N ALA A 254 -9.52 3.16 -10.81
CA ALA A 254 -10.67 3.33 -9.92
C ALA A 254 -10.29 3.82 -8.54
N THR A 255 -9.10 3.41 -8.04
CA THR A 255 -8.66 3.65 -6.65
C THR A 255 -7.38 4.46 -6.56
N ASN A 256 -6.65 4.71 -7.66
CA ASN A 256 -5.31 5.28 -7.69
C ASN A 256 -4.33 4.53 -6.78
N THR A 257 -4.45 3.21 -6.76
CA THR A 257 -3.59 2.31 -5.98
C THR A 257 -2.81 1.37 -6.88
N PHE A 258 -1.70 0.88 -6.38
CA PHE A 258 -0.87 -0.16 -7.01
C PHE A 258 -1.02 -1.45 -6.23
N ALA A 259 -1.31 -2.55 -6.91
CA ALA A 259 -1.34 -3.86 -6.28
C ALA A 259 0.07 -4.27 -5.85
N ILE A 260 0.17 -4.84 -4.66
CA ILE A 260 1.39 -5.41 -4.11
C ILE A 260 1.14 -6.82 -3.58
N GLU A 261 2.19 -7.61 -3.52
CA GLU A 261 2.14 -8.95 -2.95
C GLU A 261 3.21 -9.11 -1.88
N VAL A 262 2.78 -9.55 -0.71
CA VAL A 262 3.66 -9.90 0.41
C VAL A 262 3.61 -11.40 0.64
N GLU A 263 4.76 -12.06 0.53
CA GLU A 263 4.88 -13.48 0.78
C GLU A 263 5.11 -13.74 2.26
N ILE A 264 4.35 -14.71 2.81
CA ILE A 264 4.48 -15.18 4.20
C ILE A 264 4.62 -16.70 4.24
N PRO A 265 5.39 -17.26 5.18
CA PRO A 265 5.46 -18.71 5.38
C PRO A 265 4.12 -19.23 5.92
N ASN A 266 3.73 -20.41 5.46
CA ASN A 266 2.53 -21.13 5.96
C ASN A 266 2.91 -22.53 6.42
N GLN A 267 3.68 -22.61 7.51
CA GLN A 267 4.17 -23.88 8.03
C GLN A 267 3.02 -24.79 8.47
N GLY A 268 3.01 -25.99 7.90
CA GLY A 268 1.95 -26.99 8.15
C GLY A 268 0.61 -26.64 7.52
N GLN A 269 0.56 -25.66 6.62
CA GLN A 269 -0.65 -25.24 5.86
C GLN A 269 -1.85 -24.93 6.76
N LYS A 270 -1.57 -24.33 7.93
CA LYS A 270 -2.61 -24.07 8.96
C LYS A 270 -3.50 -22.87 8.62
N THR A 271 -2.98 -21.92 7.85
CA THR A 271 -3.71 -20.73 7.43
C THR A 271 -4.30 -20.95 6.05
N SER A 272 -5.58 -20.70 5.92
CA SER A 272 -6.29 -20.78 4.64
C SER A 272 -6.04 -19.53 3.78
N ALA A 273 -6.23 -19.65 2.48
CA ALA A 273 -6.35 -18.50 1.58
C ALA A 273 -7.71 -17.79 1.79
N GLY A 274 -7.79 -16.50 1.40
CA GLY A 274 -9.00 -15.68 1.56
C GLY A 274 -9.16 -15.01 2.92
N VAL A 275 -8.22 -15.19 3.86
CA VAL A 275 -8.24 -14.59 5.20
C VAL A 275 -7.76 -13.15 5.13
N SER A 276 -8.47 -12.24 5.81
CA SER A 276 -8.05 -10.84 5.89
C SER A 276 -6.77 -10.67 6.71
N ALA A 277 -5.91 -9.78 6.25
CA ALA A 277 -4.62 -9.48 6.86
C ALA A 277 -4.35 -7.97 6.87
N GLU A 278 -3.70 -7.50 7.92
CA GLU A 278 -3.10 -6.19 8.01
C GLU A 278 -1.59 -6.34 7.78
N VAL A 279 -1.05 -5.50 6.91
CA VAL A 279 0.37 -5.52 6.52
C VAL A 279 1.01 -4.20 6.89
N ASP A 280 1.98 -4.21 7.78
CA ASP A 280 2.83 -3.07 8.08
C ASP A 280 4.14 -3.19 7.27
N LEU A 281 4.26 -2.31 6.27
CA LEU A 281 5.43 -2.22 5.40
C LEU A 281 6.33 -1.06 5.82
N GLN A 282 7.57 -1.38 6.16
CA GLN A 282 8.57 -0.38 6.43
C GLN A 282 9.01 0.32 5.14
N LEU A 283 8.82 1.64 5.10
CA LEU A 283 9.31 2.53 4.05
C LEU A 283 10.79 2.90 4.31
N ALA A 284 11.23 4.03 3.77
CA ALA A 284 12.57 4.52 4.01
C ALA A 284 12.77 4.95 5.47
N THR A 285 13.94 4.66 6.04
CA THR A 285 14.35 5.20 7.33
C THR A 285 14.74 6.67 7.14
N GLN A 286 14.22 7.55 7.98
CA GLN A 286 14.55 8.97 7.99
C GLN A 286 14.81 9.45 9.42
N LEU A 287 15.55 10.55 9.54
CA LEU A 287 15.77 11.18 10.84
C LEU A 287 14.51 11.89 11.29
N ALA A 288 13.99 11.52 12.45
CA ALA A 288 12.80 12.10 13.04
C ALA A 288 12.99 12.32 14.55
N ILE A 289 12.26 13.27 15.09
CA ILE A 289 12.28 13.62 16.51
C ILE A 289 10.97 13.17 17.13
N LYS A 290 11.04 12.44 18.25
CA LYS A 290 9.87 12.03 19.01
C LYS A 290 9.46 13.13 19.97
N VAL A 291 8.21 13.58 19.87
CA VAL A 291 7.63 14.57 20.75
C VAL A 291 6.26 14.12 21.25
N THR A 292 5.80 14.68 22.34
CA THR A 292 4.41 14.43 22.77
C THR A 292 3.42 15.27 21.95
N PRO A 293 2.20 14.81 21.71
CA PRO A 293 1.19 15.58 20.96
C PRO A 293 0.91 16.97 21.56
N ALA A 294 1.15 17.15 22.87
CA ALA A 294 0.97 18.42 23.55
C ALA A 294 1.92 19.54 23.06
N MET A 295 3.04 19.19 22.42
CA MET A 295 4.01 20.15 21.87
C MET A 295 3.63 20.65 20.48
N LEU A 296 2.62 20.04 19.84
CA LEU A 296 2.16 20.45 18.53
C LEU A 296 1.39 21.77 18.61
N ALA A 297 1.58 22.61 17.62
CA ALA A 297 0.92 23.89 17.46
C ALA A 297 0.46 24.08 16.02
N LEU A 298 -0.51 24.97 15.83
CA LEU A 298 -0.93 25.41 14.49
C LEU A 298 -0.46 26.85 14.30
N ASP A 299 -0.06 27.18 13.09
CA ASP A 299 0.16 28.57 12.68
C ASP A 299 -1.19 29.26 12.33
N GLU A 300 -1.12 30.54 11.97
CA GLU A 300 -2.31 31.32 11.59
C GLU A 300 -2.99 30.81 10.31
N ALA A 301 -2.26 30.10 9.46
CA ALA A 301 -2.78 29.46 8.24
C ALA A 301 -3.33 28.04 8.47
N GLY A 302 -3.22 27.52 9.71
CA GLY A 302 -3.67 26.17 10.06
C GLY A 302 -2.66 25.05 9.76
N ASN A 303 -1.41 25.39 9.46
CA ASN A 303 -0.36 24.38 9.27
C ASN A 303 0.11 23.82 10.62
N LEU A 304 0.33 22.51 10.64
CA LEU A 304 0.85 21.82 11.83
C LEU A 304 2.35 22.04 11.96
N GLY A 305 2.80 22.38 13.16
CA GLY A 305 4.21 22.63 13.45
C GLY A 305 4.54 22.52 14.93
N VAL A 306 5.75 22.91 15.27
CA VAL A 306 6.22 23.07 16.65
C VAL A 306 6.84 24.46 16.82
N LYS A 307 6.77 24.99 18.02
CA LYS A 307 7.45 26.25 18.39
C LYS A 307 8.80 25.92 18.98
N THR A 308 9.84 26.47 18.36
CA THR A 308 11.24 26.29 18.74
C THR A 308 11.78 27.60 19.28
N VAL A 309 12.88 27.55 20.05
CA VAL A 309 13.61 28.71 20.46
C VAL A 309 14.91 28.78 19.66
N GLN A 310 15.15 29.93 19.02
CA GLN A 310 16.39 30.21 18.28
C GLN A 310 17.34 31.11 19.09
N ALA A 311 18.44 31.49 18.47
CA ALA A 311 19.38 32.47 19.04
C ALA A 311 18.62 33.73 19.48
N GLU A 312 19.10 34.38 20.57
CA GLU A 312 18.48 35.56 21.19
C GLU A 312 17.09 35.30 21.83
N ASP A 313 16.82 34.04 22.21
CA ASP A 313 15.55 33.60 22.84
C ASP A 313 14.29 34.03 22.05
N LYS A 314 14.35 33.97 20.73
CA LYS A 314 13.23 34.22 19.84
C LYS A 314 12.49 32.95 19.49
N VAL A 315 11.16 32.99 19.56
CA VAL A 315 10.29 31.88 19.15
C VAL A 315 10.26 31.80 17.64
N LYS A 316 10.41 30.59 17.10
CA LYS A 316 10.18 30.31 15.69
C LYS A 316 9.23 29.14 15.51
N PHE A 317 8.19 29.35 14.72
CA PHE A 317 7.31 28.28 14.28
C PHE A 317 7.99 27.50 13.15
N VAL A 318 8.13 26.20 13.34
CA VAL A 318 8.70 25.31 12.32
C VAL A 318 7.62 24.33 11.87
N PRO A 319 7.19 24.39 10.60
CA PRO A 319 6.27 23.43 10.04
C PRO A 319 6.91 22.04 10.02
N ILE A 320 6.13 21.03 10.33
CA ILE A 320 6.59 19.63 10.43
C ILE A 320 5.81 18.71 9.52
N GLN A 321 6.39 17.54 9.27
CA GLN A 321 5.68 16.43 8.66
C GLN A 321 5.64 15.27 9.65
N LEU A 322 4.46 14.68 9.81
CA LEU A 322 4.27 13.51 10.65
C LEU A 322 4.85 12.28 9.94
N VAL A 323 5.74 11.57 10.63
CA VAL A 323 6.34 10.32 10.13
C VAL A 323 5.54 9.11 10.63
N LYS A 324 5.27 9.08 11.97
CA LYS A 324 4.62 7.98 12.65
C LYS A 324 3.95 8.49 13.93
N ALA A 325 2.79 7.95 14.26
CA ALA A 325 2.15 8.16 15.56
C ALA A 325 2.22 6.87 16.38
N GLU A 326 2.61 6.97 17.64
CA GLU A 326 2.66 5.89 18.64
C GLU A 326 1.80 6.26 19.83
N GLN A 327 1.55 5.32 20.74
CA GLN A 327 0.73 5.58 21.93
C GLN A 327 1.35 6.64 22.86
N ASP A 328 2.67 6.70 22.89
CA ASP A 328 3.46 7.56 23.79
C ASP A 328 4.07 8.80 23.12
N GLY A 329 3.79 9.04 21.82
CA GLY A 329 4.29 10.20 21.11
C GLY A 329 4.13 10.16 19.61
N VAL A 330 4.57 11.23 18.98
CA VAL A 330 4.58 11.39 17.52
C VAL A 330 5.99 11.66 17.03
N TRP A 331 6.34 11.02 15.92
CA TRP A 331 7.62 11.22 15.25
C TRP A 331 7.49 12.24 14.14
N LEU A 332 8.32 13.28 14.19
CA LEU A 332 8.25 14.43 13.32
C LEU A 332 9.56 14.62 12.55
N THR A 333 9.45 15.02 11.29
CA THR A 333 10.60 15.46 10.48
C THR A 333 10.46 16.92 10.08
N GLY A 334 11.56 17.53 9.60
CA GLY A 334 11.65 18.96 9.27
C GLY A 334 12.36 19.80 10.32
N LEU A 335 12.80 19.21 11.45
CA LEU A 335 13.38 19.91 12.60
C LEU A 335 14.92 19.88 12.65
N GLY A 336 15.57 19.25 11.65
CA GLY A 336 17.03 19.08 11.66
C GLY A 336 17.50 17.96 12.59
N LYS A 337 18.80 17.95 12.92
CA LYS A 337 19.41 16.89 13.76
C LYS A 337 19.21 17.12 15.25
N GLN A 338 19.15 18.38 15.67
CA GLN A 338 18.95 18.79 17.05
C GLN A 338 18.15 20.08 17.08
N VAL A 339 17.20 20.21 17.99
CA VAL A 339 16.31 21.37 18.08
C VAL A 339 15.86 21.58 19.53
N GLU A 340 15.75 22.84 19.94
CA GLU A 340 15.15 23.26 21.21
C GLU A 340 13.66 23.52 20.98
N ILE A 341 12.78 22.71 21.56
CA ILE A 341 11.32 22.81 21.42
C ILE A 341 10.72 23.34 22.72
N ILE A 342 9.75 24.23 22.61
CA ILE A 342 8.98 24.72 23.73
C ILE A 342 8.03 23.62 24.20
N THR A 343 8.24 23.14 25.42
CA THR A 343 7.46 22.06 26.02
C THR A 343 6.30 22.57 26.86
N VAL A 344 6.45 23.77 27.47
CA VAL A 344 5.43 24.44 28.26
C VAL A 344 5.37 25.92 27.91
N GLY A 345 4.19 26.47 27.74
CA GLY A 345 3.98 27.87 27.41
C GLY A 345 3.78 28.18 25.92
N GLN A 346 3.80 27.16 25.05
CA GLN A 346 3.64 27.30 23.60
C GLN A 346 2.35 28.00 23.17
N GLY A 347 1.28 27.93 23.96
CA GLY A 347 0.00 28.59 23.67
C GLY A 347 0.01 30.11 23.87
N PHE A 348 0.99 30.65 24.61
CA PHE A 348 1.07 32.07 24.99
C PHE A 348 2.06 32.88 24.15
N VAL A 349 2.74 32.26 23.22
CA VAL A 349 3.78 32.91 22.40
C VAL A 349 3.48 32.73 20.92
N ARG A 350 3.87 33.67 20.08
CA ARG A 350 3.73 33.66 18.63
C ARG A 350 5.09 33.56 17.95
N ASP A 351 5.06 33.31 16.65
CA ASP A 351 6.27 33.39 15.82
C ASP A 351 6.90 34.78 15.88
N GLY A 352 8.18 34.83 16.16
CA GLY A 352 8.93 36.07 16.30
C GLY A 352 8.96 36.69 17.71
N ASP A 353 8.16 36.22 18.66
CA ASP A 353 8.11 36.75 20.03
C ASP A 353 9.46 36.49 20.75
N SER A 354 9.89 37.47 21.52
CA SER A 354 11.00 37.30 22.46
C SER A 354 10.49 36.70 23.77
N VAL A 355 11.21 35.72 24.31
CA VAL A 355 10.79 34.96 25.50
C VAL A 355 11.91 34.80 26.50
N VAL A 356 11.59 34.42 27.72
CA VAL A 356 12.56 33.94 28.71
C VAL A 356 12.56 32.42 28.69
N ALA A 357 13.56 31.81 28.05
CA ALA A 357 13.69 30.37 27.92
C ALA A 357 14.27 29.75 29.19
N ILE A 358 13.51 28.86 29.82
CA ILE A 358 13.95 28.01 30.93
C ILE A 358 14.31 26.66 30.34
N ARG A 359 15.63 26.41 30.21
CA ARG A 359 16.13 25.14 29.64
C ARG A 359 16.14 24.05 30.69
N GLN A 360 15.55 22.88 30.36
CA GLN A 360 15.53 21.65 31.16
C GLN A 360 16.32 20.54 30.50
#